data_fb1f3727126918cee76f0752ce1bd464
#
_entry.id   fb1f3727126918cee76f0752ce1bd464
#
_cell.length_a   1.000
_cell.length_b   1.000
_cell.length_c   1.000
_cell.angle_alpha   90.00
_cell.angle_beta   90.00
_cell.angle_gamma   90.00
#
_symmetry.space_group_name_H-M   'P 1'
#
loop_
_entity.id
_entity.type
_entity.pdbx_description
1 polymer ?
#
loop_
_entity_poly.entity_id
_entity_poly.type
_entity_poly.pdbx_seq_one_letter_code
_entity_poly.pdbx_strand_id
1 'polypeptide(L)'
;MRGVCPRRVRDGTEPAVISRYPEAVTGSVPRPLLFLDVDGPLIPFGAAPRRYPVYGVASAPGAGGNPLLARIDPEHGVRLRMLPCDLVWATSWMADANECIAPRLGLPQLPVVTWPGAPDTGQHDERDGLHWKTRALVGWAAGRSFAWVDDEITRTDRAWVSAHHPGPALLHRVDPGTGLTSADYLTLGRWLRTAGGLPHPRTAPGLVNGPASCG
;
A
#
# COMPACT_ATOMS: atom_id res chain seq x y z
N MET A 1 15.02 -4.99 -10.73
CA MET A 1 15.81 -6.06 -10.06
C MET A 1 14.89 -6.74 -9.08
N ARG A 2 14.52 -8.00 -9.32
CA ARG A 2 13.63 -8.75 -8.42
C ARG A 2 14.40 -9.16 -7.17
N GLY A 3 13.99 -8.67 -6.00
CA GLY A 3 14.57 -9.09 -4.74
C GLY A 3 14.07 -10.47 -4.35
N VAL A 4 14.98 -11.42 -4.20
CA VAL A 4 14.66 -12.77 -3.70
C VAL A 4 14.89 -12.79 -2.21
N CYS A 5 13.85 -13.15 -1.44
CA CYS A 5 13.99 -13.45 -0.02
C CYS A 5 14.67 -14.82 0.15
N PRO A 6 15.57 -15.03 1.12
CA PRO A 6 16.16 -16.34 1.35
C PRO A 6 15.06 -17.34 1.74
N ARG A 7 14.90 -18.38 0.91
CA ARG A 7 13.92 -19.45 1.15
C ARG A 7 14.29 -20.24 2.41
N ARG A 8 13.38 -20.25 3.39
CA ARG A 8 13.31 -21.40 4.31
C ARG A 8 12.72 -22.58 3.55
N VAL A 9 13.41 -23.73 3.64
CA VAL A 9 12.88 -25.00 3.14
C VAL A 9 11.58 -25.29 3.89
N ARG A 10 10.47 -25.37 3.17
CA ARG A 10 9.17 -25.78 3.71
C ARG A 10 8.99 -27.27 3.50
N ASP A 11 8.68 -27.96 4.59
CA ASP A 11 8.00 -29.26 4.52
C ASP A 11 6.60 -29.04 3.96
N GLY A 12 6.26 -29.86 2.96
CA GLY A 12 5.08 -29.67 2.14
C GLY A 12 3.78 -29.85 2.92
N THR A 13 3.08 -28.73 3.13
CA THR A 13 1.63 -28.73 3.27
C THR A 13 1.17 -27.36 2.79
N GLU A 14 0.66 -27.28 1.56
CA GLU A 14 0.01 -26.07 1.04
C GLU A 14 -1.24 -25.80 1.86
N PRO A 15 -1.36 -24.60 2.47
CA PRO A 15 -2.67 -24.14 2.91
C PRO A 15 -3.41 -23.60 1.68
N ALA A 16 -4.58 -24.16 1.41
CA ALA A 16 -5.52 -23.65 0.43
C ALA A 16 -5.80 -22.17 0.67
N VAL A 17 -5.39 -21.32 -0.28
CA VAL A 17 -5.69 -19.89 -0.28
C VAL A 17 -7.14 -19.72 -0.70
N ILE A 18 -8.04 -19.75 0.27
CA ILE A 18 -9.39 -19.20 0.12
C ILE A 18 -9.50 -18.10 1.16
N SER A 19 -9.03 -16.92 0.85
CA SER A 19 -9.44 -15.75 1.62
C SER A 19 -10.61 -15.08 0.91
N ARG A 20 -11.80 -15.62 1.13
CA ARG A 20 -13.03 -14.82 1.06
C ARG A 20 -13.11 -14.09 2.40
N TYR A 21 -13.10 -12.76 2.38
CA TYR A 21 -13.57 -12.00 3.53
C TYR A 21 -14.98 -12.51 3.91
N PRO A 22 -15.28 -12.67 5.21
CA PRO A 22 -16.61 -13.08 5.64
C PRO A 22 -17.63 -12.10 5.07
N GLU A 23 -18.74 -12.66 4.55
CA GLU A 23 -19.87 -11.89 4.08
C GLU A 23 -20.33 -10.88 5.13
N ALA A 24 -20.62 -9.67 4.65
CA ALA A 24 -21.00 -8.52 5.46
C ALA A 24 -22.13 -8.84 6.44
N VAL A 25 -21.84 -8.70 7.71
CA VAL A 25 -22.87 -8.53 8.75
C VAL A 25 -23.61 -7.22 8.42
N THR A 26 -24.90 -7.33 8.28
CA THR A 26 -25.89 -6.32 7.89
C THR A 26 -25.60 -4.94 8.46
N GLY A 27 -25.43 -3.94 7.56
CA GLY A 27 -25.61 -2.51 7.85
C GLY A 27 -24.38 -1.63 7.94
N SER A 28 -23.15 -2.17 7.90
CA SER A 28 -21.94 -1.36 7.94
C SER A 28 -21.35 -1.21 6.53
N VAL A 29 -21.06 0.01 6.12
CA VAL A 29 -20.32 0.29 4.88
C VAL A 29 -18.96 -0.42 4.96
N PRO A 30 -18.61 -1.27 3.99
CA PRO A 30 -17.31 -1.96 4.00
C PRO A 30 -16.17 -0.95 4.08
N ARG A 31 -15.17 -1.22 4.92
CA ARG A 31 -13.98 -0.35 5.01
C ARG A 31 -13.32 -0.24 3.63
N PRO A 32 -12.82 0.93 3.24
CA PRO A 32 -12.05 1.08 2.01
C PRO A 32 -10.84 0.15 2.01
N LEU A 33 -10.40 -0.26 0.81
CA LEU A 33 -9.15 -1.00 0.64
C LEU A 33 -7.97 -0.03 0.50
N LEU A 34 -6.79 -0.45 0.95
CA LEU A 34 -5.53 0.18 0.56
C LEU A 34 -4.66 -0.87 -0.12
N PHE A 35 -4.53 -0.79 -1.44
CA PHE A 35 -3.56 -1.55 -2.21
C PHE A 35 -2.19 -0.89 -2.08
N LEU A 36 -1.22 -1.63 -1.58
CA LEU A 36 0.10 -1.12 -1.24
C LEU A 36 1.18 -1.85 -2.03
N ASP A 37 1.97 -1.12 -2.80
CA ASP A 37 3.21 -1.62 -3.36
C ASP A 37 4.36 -1.53 -2.35
N VAL A 38 5.44 -2.26 -2.60
CA VAL A 38 6.63 -2.33 -1.75
C VAL A 38 7.76 -1.49 -2.32
N ASP A 39 8.15 -1.78 -3.56
CA ASP A 39 9.22 -1.04 -4.23
C ASP A 39 8.75 0.38 -4.56
N GLY A 40 9.55 1.38 -4.28
CA GLY A 40 9.17 2.79 -4.30
C GLY A 40 8.53 3.24 -2.98
N PRO A 41 7.30 2.85 -2.66
CA PRO A 41 6.60 3.32 -1.45
C PRO A 41 7.28 2.98 -0.12
N LEU A 42 7.73 1.74 0.08
CA LEU A 42 8.32 1.26 1.33
C LEU A 42 9.82 1.01 1.24
N ILE A 43 10.31 0.70 0.05
CA ILE A 43 11.72 0.53 -0.26
C ILE A 43 12.10 1.59 -1.29
N PRO A 44 12.54 2.79 -0.85
CA PRO A 44 12.93 3.84 -1.78
C PRO A 44 14.13 3.43 -2.63
N PHE A 45 14.11 3.81 -3.92
CA PHE A 45 15.19 3.60 -4.87
C PHE A 45 15.28 4.77 -5.86
N GLY A 46 16.36 4.87 -6.61
CA GLY A 46 16.50 5.91 -7.63
C GLY A 46 17.95 6.24 -7.94
N ALA A 47 18.17 7.31 -8.72
CA ALA A 47 19.48 7.72 -9.19
C ALA A 47 20.45 8.03 -8.04
N ALA A 48 21.67 7.50 -8.16
CA ALA A 48 22.77 7.79 -7.25
C ALA A 48 23.12 9.30 -7.29
N PRO A 49 23.66 9.91 -6.19
CA PRO A 49 24.20 9.22 -5.02
C PRO A 49 23.36 9.40 -3.74
N ARG A 50 22.09 9.04 -3.72
CA ARG A 50 21.31 9.11 -2.47
C ARG A 50 21.72 7.98 -1.54
N ARG A 51 22.14 8.35 -0.32
CA ARG A 51 22.25 7.40 0.78
C ARG A 51 20.88 7.29 1.44
N TYR A 52 20.25 6.14 1.33
CA TYR A 52 19.02 5.87 2.04
C TYR A 52 19.30 5.54 3.50
N PRO A 53 18.45 5.95 4.45
CA PRO A 53 18.52 5.48 5.81
C PRO A 53 18.49 3.95 5.86
N VAL A 54 19.18 3.38 6.83
CA VAL A 54 19.19 1.94 7.09
C VAL A 54 18.59 1.70 8.46
N TYR A 55 17.56 0.88 8.51
CA TYR A 55 16.80 0.53 9.70
C TYR A 55 17.11 -0.93 10.08
N GLY A 56 17.52 -1.13 11.32
CA GLY A 56 17.85 -2.48 11.81
C GLY A 56 19.29 -2.91 11.49
N VAL A 57 19.65 -4.11 11.96
CA VAL A 57 20.97 -4.70 11.72
C VAL A 57 21.03 -5.14 10.26
N ALA A 58 21.90 -4.52 9.48
CA ALA A 58 22.23 -5.05 8.16
C ALA A 58 22.67 -6.50 8.33
N SER A 59 22.02 -7.44 7.65
CA SER A 59 22.49 -8.83 7.64
C SER A 59 23.95 -8.84 7.25
N ALA A 60 24.78 -9.60 8.00
CA ALA A 60 26.20 -9.67 7.77
C ALA A 60 26.49 -9.99 6.28
N PRO A 61 27.54 -9.43 5.68
CA PRO A 61 27.93 -9.78 4.32
C PRO A 61 28.10 -11.29 4.21
N GLY A 62 27.32 -11.92 3.34
CA GLY A 62 27.32 -13.40 3.16
C GLY A 62 26.09 -14.15 3.69
N ALA A 63 25.17 -13.50 4.42
CA ALA A 63 23.96 -14.14 4.95
C ALA A 63 22.78 -14.23 3.93
N GLY A 64 23.01 -14.04 2.64
CA GLY A 64 21.99 -14.26 1.58
C GLY A 64 20.75 -13.36 1.60
N GLY A 65 20.72 -12.32 2.47
CA GLY A 65 19.59 -11.42 2.61
C GLY A 65 19.60 -10.31 1.55
N ASN A 66 18.41 -9.89 1.09
CA ASN A 66 18.26 -8.74 0.21
C ASN A 66 18.61 -7.45 0.99
N PRO A 67 19.68 -6.72 0.62
CA PRO A 67 20.13 -5.51 1.34
C PRO A 67 19.09 -4.37 1.29
N LEU A 68 18.18 -4.37 0.32
CA LEU A 68 17.14 -3.36 0.18
C LEU A 68 16.15 -3.39 1.34
N LEU A 69 15.95 -4.55 1.96
CA LEU A 69 15.08 -4.70 3.13
C LEU A 69 15.50 -3.84 4.33
N ALA A 70 16.78 -3.47 4.40
CA ALA A 70 17.28 -2.59 5.44
C ALA A 70 16.81 -1.13 5.28
N ARG A 71 16.23 -0.77 4.13
CA ARG A 71 15.67 0.57 3.90
C ARG A 71 14.24 0.73 4.40
N ILE A 72 13.59 -0.37 4.81
CA ILE A 72 12.22 -0.33 5.31
C ILE A 72 12.20 0.37 6.66
N ASP A 73 11.53 1.52 6.73
CA ASP A 73 11.29 2.23 7.98
C ASP A 73 10.15 1.55 8.76
N PRO A 74 10.42 1.02 9.97
CA PRO A 74 9.39 0.40 10.80
C PRO A 74 8.23 1.35 11.16
N GLU A 75 8.47 2.66 11.15
CA GLU A 75 7.43 3.67 11.45
C GLU A 75 6.30 3.63 10.41
N HIS A 76 6.56 3.21 9.18
CA HIS A 76 5.51 2.99 8.20
C HIS A 76 4.45 2.00 8.68
N GLY A 77 4.86 0.95 9.40
CA GLY A 77 3.91 -0.02 9.93
C GLY A 77 2.96 0.57 10.97
N VAL A 78 3.46 1.45 11.84
CA VAL A 78 2.64 2.18 12.82
C VAL A 78 1.61 3.05 12.08
N ARG A 79 2.06 3.83 11.11
CA ARG A 79 1.21 4.75 10.34
C ARG A 79 0.18 4.02 9.50
N LEU A 80 0.56 2.91 8.84
CA LEU A 80 -0.37 2.09 8.06
C LEU A 80 -1.50 1.52 8.91
N ARG A 81 -1.20 1.01 10.11
CA ARG A 81 -2.22 0.49 11.04
C ARG A 81 -3.21 1.55 11.53
N MET A 82 -2.81 2.82 11.54
CA MET A 82 -3.69 3.93 11.92
C MET A 82 -4.66 4.36 10.83
N LEU A 83 -4.48 3.91 9.59
CA LEU A 83 -5.38 4.24 8.49
C LEU A 83 -6.70 3.45 8.62
N PRO A 84 -7.85 4.09 8.38
CA PRO A 84 -9.16 3.43 8.49
C PRO A 84 -9.50 2.61 7.24
N CYS A 85 -8.69 1.61 6.93
CA CYS A 85 -8.81 0.78 5.73
C CYS A 85 -8.41 -0.66 6.00
N ASP A 86 -8.68 -1.55 5.04
CA ASP A 86 -8.14 -2.89 4.99
C ASP A 86 -6.91 -2.87 4.08
N LEU A 87 -5.75 -3.23 4.63
CA LEU A 87 -4.48 -3.26 3.90
C LEU A 87 -4.41 -4.52 3.02
N VAL A 88 -3.92 -4.37 1.80
CA VAL A 88 -3.74 -5.46 0.83
C VAL A 88 -2.42 -5.26 0.09
N TRP A 89 -1.60 -6.29 0.02
CA TRP A 89 -0.39 -6.25 -0.80
C TRP A 89 -0.72 -6.25 -2.29
N ALA A 90 -0.21 -5.27 -3.02
CA ALA A 90 -0.34 -5.12 -4.47
C ALA A 90 1.05 -4.97 -5.11
N THR A 91 1.88 -5.97 -4.94
CA THR A 91 3.32 -5.92 -5.24
C THR A 91 3.80 -7.13 -6.01
N SER A 92 4.91 -6.98 -6.73
CA SER A 92 5.61 -8.07 -7.39
C SER A 92 6.28 -9.06 -6.40
N TRP A 93 6.40 -8.69 -5.13
CA TRP A 93 6.89 -9.58 -4.07
C TRP A 93 5.92 -10.70 -3.74
N MET A 94 4.66 -10.60 -4.12
CA MET A 94 3.63 -11.61 -3.89
C MET A 94 3.58 -12.05 -2.41
N ALA A 95 3.59 -13.36 -2.14
CA ALA A 95 3.57 -13.91 -0.78
C ALA A 95 4.82 -13.55 0.04
N ASP A 96 5.96 -13.31 -0.61
CA ASP A 96 7.21 -12.93 0.07
C ASP A 96 7.07 -11.58 0.82
N ALA A 97 6.11 -10.73 0.43
CA ALA A 97 5.80 -9.51 1.17
C ALA A 97 5.37 -9.81 2.62
N ASN A 98 4.61 -10.88 2.83
CA ASN A 98 4.21 -11.33 4.17
C ASN A 98 5.37 -11.95 4.96
N GLU A 99 6.33 -12.56 4.27
CA GLU A 99 7.47 -13.20 4.91
C GLU A 99 8.60 -12.23 5.25
N CYS A 100 8.82 -11.24 4.36
CA CYS A 100 9.99 -10.38 4.43
C CYS A 100 9.69 -8.95 4.84
N ILE A 101 8.53 -8.40 4.44
CA ILE A 101 8.17 -6.99 4.63
C ILE A 101 7.27 -6.82 5.87
N ALA A 102 6.18 -7.58 5.96
CA ALA A 102 5.21 -7.44 7.05
C ALA A 102 5.86 -7.55 8.45
N PRO A 103 6.79 -8.49 8.74
CA PRO A 103 7.44 -8.56 10.05
C PRO A 103 8.29 -7.32 10.39
N ARG A 104 8.93 -6.70 9.39
CA ARG A 104 9.74 -5.48 9.57
C ARG A 104 8.89 -4.25 9.89
N LEU A 105 7.67 -4.23 9.40
CA LEU A 105 6.67 -3.21 9.68
C LEU A 105 5.82 -3.51 10.93
N GLY A 106 5.99 -4.69 11.54
CA GLY A 106 5.12 -5.15 12.63
C GLY A 106 3.66 -5.28 12.17
N LEU A 107 3.42 -5.60 10.89
CA LEU A 107 2.10 -5.87 10.34
C LEU A 107 1.76 -7.36 10.46
N PRO A 108 0.47 -7.70 10.59
CA PRO A 108 0.01 -9.08 10.43
C PRO A 108 0.21 -9.53 8.98
N GLN A 109 -0.06 -10.81 8.71
CA GLN A 109 -0.19 -11.26 7.32
C GLN A 109 -1.36 -10.54 6.65
N LEU A 110 -1.10 -9.94 5.50
CA LEU A 110 -2.10 -9.23 4.72
C LEU A 110 -2.53 -10.09 3.52
N PRO A 111 -3.77 -9.92 3.02
CA PRO A 111 -4.15 -10.44 1.72
C PRO A 111 -3.19 -9.95 0.63
N VAL A 112 -2.98 -10.78 -0.38
CA VAL A 112 -2.11 -10.49 -1.51
C VAL A 112 -2.95 -10.53 -2.78
N VAL A 113 -2.85 -9.49 -3.59
CA VAL A 113 -3.45 -9.52 -4.94
C VAL A 113 -2.67 -10.52 -5.77
N THR A 114 -3.35 -11.54 -6.27
CA THR A 114 -2.77 -12.48 -7.21
C THR A 114 -2.97 -11.96 -8.63
N TRP A 115 -1.89 -11.93 -9.39
CA TRP A 115 -1.95 -11.51 -10.77
C TRP A 115 -2.36 -12.70 -11.63
N PRO A 116 -3.44 -12.62 -12.42
CA PRO A 116 -3.76 -13.70 -13.36
C PRO A 116 -2.53 -13.89 -14.25
N GLY A 117 -1.89 -15.03 -14.05
CA GLY A 117 -0.61 -15.31 -14.67
C GLY A 117 -0.77 -15.46 -16.17
N ALA A 118 -0.18 -14.57 -16.91
CA ALA A 118 0.53 -14.90 -18.12
C ALA A 118 1.22 -13.64 -18.63
N PRO A 119 2.39 -13.78 -19.25
CA PRO A 119 3.11 -12.67 -19.88
C PRO A 119 2.30 -11.93 -20.95
N ASP A 120 1.20 -12.49 -21.46
CA ASP A 120 0.45 -11.91 -22.56
C ASP A 120 -0.50 -10.77 -22.17
N THR A 121 -1.14 -10.80 -21.01
CA THR A 121 -2.05 -9.72 -20.59
C THR A 121 -1.30 -8.48 -20.15
N GLY A 122 -0.17 -8.63 -19.46
CA GLY A 122 0.70 -7.53 -19.04
C GLY A 122 1.31 -6.78 -20.22
N GLN A 123 1.72 -7.49 -21.30
CA GLN A 123 2.28 -6.85 -22.50
C GLN A 123 1.27 -6.01 -23.28
N HIS A 124 -0.02 -6.38 -23.28
CA HIS A 124 -1.06 -5.58 -23.90
C HIS A 124 -1.34 -4.30 -23.11
N ASP A 125 -1.40 -4.39 -21.79
CA ASP A 125 -1.63 -3.24 -20.93
C ASP A 125 -0.48 -2.23 -21.04
N GLU A 126 0.77 -2.67 -21.10
CA GLU A 126 1.94 -1.81 -21.33
C GLU A 126 1.92 -1.11 -22.70
N ARG A 127 1.46 -1.78 -23.76
CA ARG A 127 1.31 -1.16 -25.09
C ARG A 127 0.29 -0.04 -25.12
N ASP A 128 -0.77 -0.15 -24.31
CA ASP A 128 -1.80 0.86 -24.16
C ASP A 128 -1.45 1.92 -23.12
N GLY A 129 -0.27 1.82 -22.49
CA GLY A 129 0.19 2.72 -21.43
C GLY A 129 -0.55 2.52 -20.11
N LEU A 130 -1.25 1.42 -19.96
CA LEU A 130 -1.93 1.02 -18.73
C LEU A 130 -0.97 0.16 -17.88
N HIS A 131 -0.85 0.50 -16.61
CA HIS A 131 -0.03 -0.29 -15.69
C HIS A 131 -0.63 -1.70 -15.53
N TRP A 132 0.21 -2.72 -15.54
CA TRP A 132 -0.18 -4.12 -15.53
C TRP A 132 -1.02 -4.55 -14.31
N LYS A 133 -0.93 -3.83 -13.19
CA LYS A 133 -1.74 -4.06 -11.99
C LYS A 133 -3.18 -3.55 -12.12
N THR A 134 -3.44 -2.53 -12.94
CA THR A 134 -4.65 -1.71 -12.90
C THR A 134 -5.93 -2.52 -13.03
N ARG A 135 -6.03 -3.40 -14.03
CA ARG A 135 -7.23 -4.22 -14.26
C ARG A 135 -7.48 -5.20 -13.11
N ALA A 136 -6.42 -5.82 -12.62
CA ALA A 136 -6.51 -6.79 -11.54
C ALA A 136 -6.95 -6.14 -10.22
N LEU A 137 -6.47 -4.92 -9.91
CA LEU A 137 -6.88 -4.17 -8.72
C LEU A 137 -8.36 -3.80 -8.75
N VAL A 138 -8.87 -3.34 -9.89
CA VAL A 138 -10.29 -3.03 -10.07
C VAL A 138 -11.15 -4.28 -9.92
N GLY A 139 -10.74 -5.39 -10.53
CA GLY A 139 -11.42 -6.68 -10.37
C GLY A 139 -11.41 -7.17 -8.92
N TRP A 140 -10.28 -7.04 -8.22
CA TRP A 140 -10.14 -7.43 -6.82
C TRP A 140 -10.98 -6.57 -5.88
N ALA A 141 -11.03 -5.25 -6.14
CA ALA A 141 -11.83 -4.32 -5.36
C ALA A 141 -13.34 -4.60 -5.44
N ALA A 142 -13.81 -5.19 -6.54
CA ALA A 142 -15.20 -5.61 -6.73
C ALA A 142 -16.23 -4.53 -6.35
N GLY A 143 -15.95 -3.27 -6.74
CA GLY A 143 -16.81 -2.11 -6.45
C GLY A 143 -16.57 -1.44 -5.09
N ARG A 144 -15.76 -2.01 -4.18
CA ARG A 144 -15.39 -1.35 -2.91
C ARG A 144 -14.52 -0.11 -3.18
N SER A 145 -14.72 0.92 -2.38
CA SER A 145 -13.79 2.07 -2.39
C SER A 145 -12.37 1.62 -2.13
N PHE A 146 -11.40 2.14 -2.88
CA PHE A 146 -9.99 1.79 -2.66
C PHE A 146 -9.04 2.97 -2.89
N ALA A 147 -7.93 2.96 -2.15
CA ALA A 147 -6.71 3.70 -2.49
C ALA A 147 -5.66 2.73 -3.03
N TRP A 148 -4.91 3.15 -4.05
CA TRP A 148 -3.77 2.42 -4.58
C TRP A 148 -2.52 3.29 -4.46
N VAL A 149 -1.49 2.78 -3.76
CA VAL A 149 -0.21 3.46 -3.51
C VAL A 149 0.88 2.74 -4.27
N ASP A 150 1.52 3.44 -5.19
CA ASP A 150 2.50 2.89 -6.12
C ASP A 150 3.30 4.05 -6.75
N ASP A 151 4.53 3.83 -7.21
CA ASP A 151 5.35 4.85 -7.86
C ASP A 151 5.18 4.90 -9.38
N GLU A 152 4.58 3.88 -9.97
CA GLU A 152 4.45 3.76 -11.42
C GLU A 152 3.07 4.20 -11.97
N ILE A 153 2.15 4.64 -11.11
CA ILE A 153 0.80 5.09 -11.50
C ILE A 153 0.86 6.19 -12.56
N THR A 154 0.15 5.99 -13.67
CA THR A 154 0.10 6.90 -14.80
C THR A 154 -1.22 7.68 -14.86
N ARG A 155 -1.31 8.62 -15.82
CA ARG A 155 -2.58 9.30 -16.13
C ARG A 155 -3.58 8.36 -16.80
N THR A 156 -3.09 7.41 -17.58
CA THR A 156 -3.90 6.38 -18.25
C THR A 156 -4.59 5.51 -17.22
N ASP A 157 -3.88 5.08 -16.16
CA ASP A 157 -4.48 4.31 -15.06
C ASP A 157 -5.62 5.05 -14.39
N ARG A 158 -5.44 6.35 -14.10
CA ARG A 158 -6.47 7.18 -13.49
C ARG A 158 -7.73 7.28 -14.37
N ALA A 159 -7.54 7.53 -15.66
CA ALA A 159 -8.65 7.62 -16.61
C ALA A 159 -9.38 6.28 -16.74
N TRP A 160 -8.63 5.20 -16.84
CA TRP A 160 -9.19 3.87 -16.98
C TRP A 160 -9.97 3.44 -15.72
N VAL A 161 -9.41 3.61 -14.53
CA VAL A 161 -10.08 3.31 -13.26
C VAL A 161 -11.35 4.14 -13.11
N SER A 162 -11.30 5.44 -13.43
CA SER A 162 -12.48 6.33 -13.38
C SER A 162 -13.61 5.85 -14.31
N ALA A 163 -13.29 5.22 -15.42
CA ALA A 163 -14.28 4.72 -16.38
C ALA A 163 -14.82 3.33 -16.03
N HIS A 164 -14.07 2.50 -15.31
CA HIS A 164 -14.38 1.07 -15.14
C HIS A 164 -14.64 0.65 -13.70
N HIS A 165 -14.31 1.49 -12.71
CA HIS A 165 -14.59 1.19 -11.31
C HIS A 165 -15.79 1.99 -10.81
N PRO A 166 -16.86 1.33 -10.32
CA PRO A 166 -18.07 2.04 -9.91
C PRO A 166 -17.95 2.76 -8.58
N GLY A 167 -16.99 2.37 -7.73
CA GLY A 167 -16.78 2.97 -6.42
C GLY A 167 -15.76 4.11 -6.44
N PRO A 168 -15.65 4.86 -5.33
CA PRO A 168 -14.58 5.84 -5.18
C PRO A 168 -13.19 5.17 -5.24
N ALA A 169 -12.26 5.77 -5.99
CA ALA A 169 -10.88 5.31 -6.06
C ALA A 169 -9.90 6.48 -5.96
N LEU A 170 -8.83 6.30 -5.18
CA LEU A 170 -7.69 7.20 -5.10
C LEU A 170 -6.44 6.49 -5.61
N LEU A 171 -5.90 6.92 -6.72
CA LEU A 171 -4.62 6.45 -7.22
C LEU A 171 -3.54 7.42 -6.75
N HIS A 172 -2.78 7.01 -5.73
CA HIS A 172 -1.79 7.85 -5.06
C HIS A 172 -0.38 7.46 -5.47
N ARG A 173 0.19 8.25 -6.39
CA ARG A 173 1.55 8.04 -6.86
C ARG A 173 2.56 8.60 -5.86
N VAL A 174 3.57 7.80 -5.54
CA VAL A 174 4.69 8.16 -4.65
C VAL A 174 5.95 8.42 -5.48
N ASP A 175 6.83 9.30 -5.02
CA ASP A 175 8.17 9.44 -5.60
C ASP A 175 9.03 8.25 -5.12
N PRO A 176 9.51 7.38 -6.04
CA PRO A 176 10.31 6.22 -5.65
C PRO A 176 11.62 6.60 -4.97
N GLY A 177 12.14 7.78 -5.24
CA GLY A 177 13.38 8.26 -4.60
C GLY A 177 13.20 8.72 -3.16
N THR A 178 11.97 8.88 -2.70
CA THR A 178 11.66 9.38 -1.34
C THR A 178 10.88 8.36 -0.53
N GLY A 179 10.00 7.59 -1.19
CA GLY A 179 9.05 6.71 -0.52
C GLY A 179 7.89 7.47 0.09
N LEU A 180 7.08 6.77 0.89
CA LEU A 180 5.95 7.35 1.61
C LEU A 180 6.41 8.39 2.64
N THR A 181 5.79 9.56 2.61
CA THR A 181 6.05 10.70 3.49
C THR A 181 4.88 10.96 4.45
N SER A 182 5.07 11.84 5.41
CA SER A 182 3.98 12.29 6.29
C SER A 182 2.84 12.96 5.52
N ALA A 183 3.13 13.67 4.44
CA ALA A 183 2.13 14.30 3.58
C ALA A 183 1.26 13.26 2.86
N ASP A 184 1.86 12.14 2.43
CA ASP A 184 1.12 11.03 1.80
C ASP A 184 0.15 10.40 2.79
N TYR A 185 0.60 10.11 4.03
CA TYR A 185 -0.26 9.58 5.08
C TYR A 185 -1.42 10.52 5.45
N LEU A 186 -1.19 11.83 5.46
CA LEU A 186 -2.27 12.80 5.68
C LEU A 186 -3.30 12.77 4.54
N THR A 187 -2.84 12.68 3.30
CA THR A 187 -3.69 12.61 2.12
C THR A 187 -4.51 11.33 2.11
N LEU A 188 -3.85 10.18 2.30
CA LEU A 188 -4.50 8.88 2.39
C LEU A 188 -5.52 8.84 3.53
N GLY A 189 -5.12 9.25 4.73
CA GLY A 189 -6.00 9.25 5.90
C GLY A 189 -7.24 10.13 5.74
N ARG A 190 -7.11 11.28 5.08
CA ARG A 190 -8.24 12.15 4.78
C ARG A 190 -9.21 11.49 3.81
N TRP A 191 -8.69 10.97 2.70
CA TRP A 191 -9.51 10.33 1.68
C TRP A 191 -10.20 9.06 2.20
N LEU A 192 -9.48 8.19 2.91
CA LEU A 192 -10.01 6.94 3.45
C LEU A 192 -11.14 7.17 4.46
N ARG A 193 -11.06 8.21 5.27
CA ARG A 193 -12.18 8.59 6.16
C ARG A 193 -13.41 8.97 5.39
N THR A 194 -13.26 9.80 4.36
CA THR A 194 -14.39 10.22 3.50
C THR A 194 -15.01 9.04 2.76
N ALA A 195 -14.18 8.20 2.15
CA ALA A 195 -14.63 7.03 1.41
C ALA A 195 -15.26 5.94 2.30
N GLY A 196 -14.86 5.86 3.57
CA GLY A 196 -15.44 4.97 4.58
C GLY A 196 -16.66 5.53 5.30
N GLY A 197 -17.14 6.72 4.94
CA GLY A 197 -18.28 7.38 5.62
C GLY A 197 -18.00 7.80 7.06
N LEU A 198 -16.72 7.89 7.47
CA LEU A 198 -16.34 8.31 8.81
C LEU A 198 -16.38 9.85 8.93
N PRO A 199 -16.92 10.41 10.03
CA PRO A 199 -16.95 11.84 10.22
C PRO A 199 -15.54 12.44 10.29
N HIS A 200 -15.38 13.63 9.72
CA HIS A 200 -14.14 14.40 9.88
C HIS A 200 -13.90 14.70 11.37
N PRO A 201 -12.66 14.60 11.89
CA PRO A 201 -12.34 15.12 13.19
C PRO A 201 -12.69 16.62 13.18
N ARG A 202 -13.63 17.03 14.04
CA ARG A 202 -13.96 18.44 14.20
C ARG A 202 -12.70 19.14 14.68
N THR A 203 -12.21 20.10 13.93
CA THR A 203 -11.24 21.07 14.42
C THR A 203 -11.89 21.74 15.63
N ALA A 204 -11.29 21.60 16.81
CA ALA A 204 -11.79 22.28 18.01
C ALA A 204 -11.88 23.77 17.70
N PRO A 205 -13.01 24.45 18.01
CA PRO A 205 -13.10 25.88 17.82
C PRO A 205 -12.02 26.52 18.69
N GLY A 206 -11.18 27.36 18.08
CA GLY A 206 -10.10 28.07 18.74
C GLY A 206 -10.66 28.81 19.95
N LEU A 207 -10.03 28.66 21.11
CA LEU A 207 -10.24 29.49 22.28
C LEU A 207 -9.99 30.93 21.86
N VAL A 208 -11.09 31.67 21.67
CA VAL A 208 -11.04 33.12 21.50
C VAL A 208 -10.66 33.70 22.87
N ASN A 209 -9.41 34.05 23.03
CA ASN A 209 -8.97 34.85 24.16
C ASN A 209 -9.70 36.21 24.07
N GLY A 210 -10.71 36.40 24.92
CA GLY A 210 -11.34 37.68 25.11
C GLY A 210 -10.34 38.68 25.68
N PRO A 211 -10.48 40.00 25.33
CA PRO A 211 -9.58 41.02 25.83
C PRO A 211 -9.74 41.19 27.34
N ALA A 212 -8.63 41.18 28.06
CA ALA A 212 -8.58 41.56 29.47
C ALA A 212 -9.00 43.05 29.61
N SER A 213 -10.10 43.29 30.29
CA SER A 213 -10.51 44.62 30.70
C SER A 213 -9.65 45.03 31.89
N CYS A 214 -8.76 46.02 31.69
CA CYS A 214 -8.17 46.77 32.78
C CYS A 214 -9.20 47.80 33.27
N GLY A 215 -9.58 47.67 34.54
CA GLY A 215 -10.22 48.71 35.34
C GLY A 215 -9.29 49.10 36.46
#